data_5aa3892ecc7e79f049cf8601722e00e2
#
_entry.id   5aa3892ecc7e79f049cf8601722e00e2
#
_cell.length_a   1.000
_cell.length_b   1.000
_cell.length_c   1.000
_cell.angle_alpha   90.00
_cell.angle_beta   90.00
_cell.angle_gamma   90.00
#
_symmetry.space_group_name_H-M   'P 1'
#
loop_
_entity.id
_entity.type
_entity.pdbx_description
1 polymer ?
#
loop_
_entity_poly.entity_id
_entity_poly.type
_entity_poly.pdbx_seq_one_letter_code
_entity_poly.pdbx_strand_id
1 'polypeptide(L)'
;FALVAANIIMNIKIGLFSMILILLLTTTCLIQLNNDEQTNWKPGRNIMTYLFVAWLLFYFLELLNPNNVMEAWNINITPYTLIGLICAFIVPIVIRTKKDIELLLIVWSVFVIIFTIKGYWQKSHGFSSKDLYFLFSMGGARTHIIWSGIRYFSCFTDAANYGVHCAM
;
A
#
# COMPACT_ATOMS: atom_id res chain seq x y z
N PHE A 1 -16.62 -7.03 19.84
CA PHE A 1 -16.33 -6.61 18.45
C PHE A 1 -15.04 -5.77 18.39
N ALA A 2 -14.88 -4.74 19.26
CA ALA A 2 -13.70 -3.87 19.28
C ALA A 2 -12.39 -4.62 19.57
N LEU A 3 -12.38 -5.57 20.50
CA LEU A 3 -11.21 -6.40 20.83
C LEU A 3 -10.82 -7.33 19.66
N VAL A 4 -11.78 -7.88 18.93
CA VAL A 4 -11.53 -8.72 17.76
C VAL A 4 -10.96 -7.87 16.61
N ALA A 5 -11.53 -6.70 16.35
CA ALA A 5 -11.06 -5.76 15.35
C ALA A 5 -9.64 -5.26 15.70
N ALA A 6 -9.38 -4.90 16.96
CA ALA A 6 -8.05 -4.52 17.42
C ALA A 6 -7.03 -5.65 17.22
N ASN A 7 -7.41 -6.90 17.54
CA ASN A 7 -6.53 -8.06 17.34
C ASN A 7 -6.23 -8.31 15.85
N ILE A 8 -7.21 -8.14 14.97
CA ILE A 8 -7.01 -8.25 13.52
C ILE A 8 -6.02 -7.18 13.05
N ILE A 9 -6.25 -5.91 13.40
CA ILE A 9 -5.38 -4.78 13.01
C ILE A 9 -3.95 -4.98 13.52
N MET A 10 -3.80 -5.42 14.76
CA MET A 10 -2.48 -5.66 15.36
C MET A 10 -1.70 -6.78 14.67
N ASN A 11 -2.38 -7.69 14.00
CA ASN A 11 -1.77 -8.86 13.36
C ASN A 11 -1.59 -8.76 11.83
N ILE A 12 -2.06 -7.68 11.21
CA ILE A 12 -1.91 -7.47 9.77
C ILE A 12 -0.48 -7.01 9.46
N LYS A 13 0.12 -7.61 8.42
CA LYS A 13 1.32 -7.11 7.75
C LYS A 13 0.94 -6.58 6.39
N ILE A 14 1.16 -5.30 6.19
CA ILE A 14 0.74 -4.59 4.99
C ILE A 14 1.98 -4.11 4.24
N GLY A 15 2.12 -4.54 2.99
CA GLY A 15 3.06 -3.93 2.06
C GLY A 15 2.55 -2.56 1.58
N LEU A 16 3.45 -1.71 1.09
CA LEU A 16 3.12 -0.37 0.57
C LEU A 16 1.96 -0.43 -0.43
N PHE A 17 1.97 -1.39 -1.33
CA PHE A 17 0.97 -1.53 -2.38
C PHE A 17 -0.41 -1.94 -1.86
N SER A 18 -0.44 -2.88 -0.93
CA SER A 18 -1.69 -3.27 -0.28
C SER A 18 -2.32 -2.10 0.47
N MET A 19 -1.48 -1.23 1.06
CA MET A 19 -1.94 -0.01 1.72
C MET A 19 -2.57 0.97 0.73
N ILE A 20 -1.92 1.24 -0.40
CA ILE A 20 -2.46 2.12 -1.45
C ILE A 20 -3.80 1.56 -1.97
N LEU A 21 -3.89 0.26 -2.23
CA LEU A 21 -5.12 -0.40 -2.65
C LEU A 21 -6.24 -0.28 -1.61
N ILE A 22 -5.94 -0.55 -0.36
CA ILE A 22 -6.92 -0.42 0.74
C ILE A 22 -7.41 1.04 0.83
N LEU A 23 -6.50 2.00 0.75
CA LEU A 23 -6.82 3.42 0.80
C LEU A 23 -7.75 3.81 -0.35
N LEU A 24 -7.41 3.43 -1.58
CA LEU A 24 -8.22 3.72 -2.77
C LEU A 24 -9.58 3.04 -2.69
N LEU A 25 -9.65 1.76 -2.31
CA LEU A 25 -10.91 1.03 -2.18
C LEU A 25 -11.81 1.65 -1.10
N THR A 26 -11.24 1.96 0.06
CA THR A 26 -12.01 2.59 1.15
C THR A 26 -12.56 3.95 0.71
N THR A 27 -11.72 4.79 0.10
CA THR A 27 -12.13 6.10 -0.41
C THR A 27 -13.20 5.97 -1.49
N THR A 28 -13.03 5.02 -2.43
CA THR A 28 -14.02 4.74 -3.49
C THR A 28 -15.35 4.32 -2.89
N CYS A 29 -15.35 3.40 -1.92
CA CYS A 29 -16.58 2.98 -1.24
C CYS A 29 -17.27 4.15 -0.54
N LEU A 30 -16.52 5.00 0.16
CA LEU A 30 -17.09 6.15 0.87
C LEU A 30 -17.67 7.19 -0.10
N ILE A 31 -17.01 7.43 -1.24
CA ILE A 31 -17.53 8.33 -2.28
C ILE A 31 -18.79 7.75 -2.92
N GLN A 32 -18.81 6.45 -3.23
CA GLN A 32 -19.98 5.79 -3.81
C GLN A 32 -21.18 5.75 -2.87
N LEU A 33 -20.96 5.53 -1.56
CA LEU A 33 -22.02 5.58 -0.57
C LEU A 33 -22.68 6.97 -0.45
N ASN A 34 -21.96 8.01 -0.84
CA ASN A 34 -22.43 9.40 -0.75
C ASN A 34 -22.98 9.95 -2.07
N ASN A 35 -22.79 9.24 -3.18
CA ASN A 35 -23.20 9.65 -4.53
C ASN A 35 -23.98 8.55 -5.23
N ASP A 36 -25.26 8.80 -5.55
CA ASP A 36 -26.11 7.90 -6.34
C ASP A 36 -25.84 7.94 -7.86
N GLU A 37 -24.80 8.66 -8.30
CA GLU A 37 -24.51 8.84 -9.72
C GLU A 37 -23.81 7.61 -10.33
N GLN A 38 -24.19 7.29 -11.57
CA GLN A 38 -23.52 6.24 -12.35
C GLN A 38 -22.03 6.57 -12.57
N THR A 39 -21.19 5.58 -12.36
CA THR A 39 -19.73 5.72 -12.50
C THR A 39 -19.34 6.04 -13.95
N ASN A 40 -18.77 7.21 -14.19
CA ASN A 40 -18.22 7.58 -15.48
C ASN A 40 -16.79 7.08 -15.63
N TRP A 41 -16.55 6.13 -16.53
CA TRP A 41 -15.24 5.52 -16.78
C TRP A 41 -14.32 6.30 -17.73
N LYS A 42 -14.83 7.36 -18.40
CA LYS A 42 -14.06 8.14 -19.37
C LYS A 42 -12.78 8.76 -18.80
N PRO A 43 -12.76 9.33 -17.56
CA PRO A 43 -11.53 9.92 -17.01
C PRO A 43 -10.38 8.94 -16.81
N GLY A 44 -10.68 7.64 -16.64
CA GLY A 44 -9.65 6.59 -16.54
C GLY A 44 -8.86 6.39 -17.85
N ARG A 45 -9.41 6.79 -18.99
CA ARG A 45 -8.75 6.73 -20.30
C ARG A 45 -7.92 7.99 -20.52
N ASN A 46 -6.83 8.13 -19.79
CA ASN A 46 -5.96 9.29 -19.85
C ASN A 46 -4.54 8.90 -20.32
N ILE A 47 -3.72 9.90 -20.63
CA ILE A 47 -2.37 9.70 -21.13
C ILE A 47 -1.50 8.84 -20.20
N MET A 48 -1.65 9.02 -18.87
CA MET A 48 -0.89 8.24 -17.89
C MET A 48 -1.25 6.77 -17.95
N THR A 49 -2.54 6.44 -18.06
CA THR A 49 -3.01 5.06 -18.23
C THR A 49 -2.40 4.42 -19.48
N TYR A 50 -2.39 5.13 -20.61
CA TYR A 50 -1.79 4.62 -21.84
C TYR A 50 -0.28 4.45 -21.72
N LEU A 51 0.43 5.34 -21.03
CA LEU A 51 1.86 5.21 -20.77
C LEU A 51 2.17 3.97 -19.92
N PHE A 52 1.38 3.72 -18.86
CA PHE A 52 1.54 2.52 -18.04
C PHE A 52 1.20 1.23 -18.80
N VAL A 53 0.21 1.26 -19.70
CA VAL A 53 -0.09 0.13 -20.59
C VAL A 53 1.06 -0.11 -21.54
N ALA A 54 1.61 0.93 -22.17
CA ALA A 54 2.78 0.80 -23.04
C ALA A 54 3.99 0.25 -22.29
N TRP A 55 4.21 0.71 -21.06
CA TRP A 55 5.27 0.20 -20.19
C TRP A 55 5.06 -1.27 -19.84
N LEU A 56 3.84 -1.67 -19.51
CA LEU A 56 3.50 -3.06 -19.26
C LEU A 56 3.76 -3.94 -20.50
N LEU A 57 3.37 -3.47 -21.69
CA LEU A 57 3.65 -4.15 -22.96
C LEU A 57 5.15 -4.31 -23.20
N PHE A 58 5.95 -3.28 -22.91
CA PHE A 58 7.40 -3.36 -22.98
C PHE A 58 7.95 -4.47 -22.07
N TYR A 59 7.47 -4.59 -20.84
CA TYR A 59 7.87 -5.68 -19.95
C TYR A 59 7.46 -7.06 -20.47
N PHE A 60 6.33 -7.19 -21.17
CA PHE A 60 5.99 -8.45 -21.84
C PHE A 60 6.96 -8.80 -22.96
N LEU A 61 7.46 -7.81 -23.71
CA LEU A 61 8.50 -8.03 -24.72
C LEU A 61 9.83 -8.47 -24.07
N GLU A 62 10.15 -7.95 -22.89
CA GLU A 62 11.34 -8.37 -22.12
C GLU A 62 11.30 -9.85 -21.71
N LEU A 63 10.13 -10.48 -21.61
CA LEU A 63 10.03 -11.93 -21.36
C LEU A 63 10.60 -12.77 -22.50
N LEU A 64 10.71 -12.21 -23.70
CA LEU A 64 11.33 -12.87 -24.85
C LEU A 64 12.87 -12.86 -24.78
N ASN A 65 13.44 -12.07 -23.86
CA ASN A 65 14.89 -12.03 -23.65
C ASN A 65 15.34 -13.27 -22.86
N PRO A 66 16.18 -14.15 -23.44
CA PRO A 66 16.62 -15.38 -22.79
C PRO A 66 17.45 -15.16 -21.52
N ASN A 67 18.00 -13.95 -21.35
CA ASN A 67 18.78 -13.57 -20.16
C ASN A 67 17.90 -12.98 -19.04
N ASN A 68 16.60 -12.85 -19.26
CA ASN A 68 15.70 -12.28 -18.27
C ASN A 68 15.41 -13.30 -17.17
N VAL A 69 15.62 -12.90 -15.91
CA VAL A 69 15.35 -13.71 -14.75
C VAL A 69 13.91 -13.43 -14.30
N MET A 70 13.06 -14.48 -14.28
CA MET A 70 11.66 -14.38 -13.88
C MET A 70 11.46 -13.70 -12.51
N GLU A 71 12.43 -13.85 -11.61
CA GLU A 71 12.43 -13.20 -10.30
C GLU A 71 12.51 -11.67 -10.42
N ALA A 72 13.38 -11.16 -11.30
CA ALA A 72 13.49 -9.71 -11.55
C ALA A 72 12.19 -9.16 -12.17
N TRP A 73 11.54 -9.93 -13.03
CA TRP A 73 10.25 -9.58 -13.62
C TRP A 73 9.15 -9.45 -12.55
N ASN A 74 9.06 -10.41 -11.64
CA ASN A 74 8.11 -10.38 -10.51
C ASN A 74 8.36 -9.20 -9.56
N ILE A 75 9.63 -8.88 -9.28
CA ILE A 75 10.01 -7.78 -8.39
C ILE A 75 9.64 -6.41 -9.00
N ASN A 76 9.81 -6.24 -10.29
CA ASN A 76 9.66 -4.93 -10.94
C ASN A 76 8.25 -4.68 -11.48
N ILE A 77 7.61 -5.67 -12.09
CA ILE A 77 6.32 -5.47 -12.76
C ILE A 77 5.19 -5.34 -11.76
N THR A 78 5.05 -6.33 -10.88
CA THR A 78 3.89 -6.37 -9.98
C THR A 78 3.80 -5.15 -9.09
N PRO A 79 4.88 -4.73 -8.40
CA PRO A 79 4.76 -3.62 -7.47
C PRO A 79 4.70 -2.25 -8.15
N TYR A 80 5.43 -2.01 -9.21
CA TYR A 80 5.57 -0.65 -9.75
C TYR A 80 4.65 -0.38 -10.94
N THR A 81 4.54 -1.31 -11.87
CA THR A 81 3.80 -1.08 -13.12
C THR A 81 2.32 -1.35 -12.96
N LEU A 82 1.92 -2.47 -12.36
CA LEU A 82 0.50 -2.82 -12.19
C LEU A 82 -0.22 -1.84 -11.27
N ILE A 83 0.39 -1.46 -10.17
CA ILE A 83 -0.24 -0.51 -9.24
C ILE A 83 -0.26 0.88 -9.82
N GLY A 84 0.82 1.30 -10.51
CA GLY A 84 0.83 2.54 -11.26
C GLY A 84 -0.32 2.60 -12.28
N LEU A 85 -0.54 1.52 -13.03
CA LEU A 85 -1.64 1.39 -13.97
C LEU A 85 -3.02 1.47 -13.28
N ILE A 86 -3.21 0.72 -12.19
CA ILE A 86 -4.45 0.74 -11.41
C ILE A 86 -4.71 2.16 -10.87
N CYS A 87 -3.71 2.80 -10.29
CA CYS A 87 -3.84 4.17 -9.79
C CYS A 87 -4.13 5.17 -10.93
N ALA A 88 -3.40 5.12 -12.03
CA ALA A 88 -3.59 5.99 -13.18
C ALA A 88 -4.99 5.86 -13.79
N PHE A 89 -5.60 4.67 -13.71
CA PHE A 89 -6.93 4.41 -14.20
C PHE A 89 -8.02 4.78 -13.18
N ILE A 90 -7.90 4.33 -11.93
CA ILE A 90 -8.95 4.47 -10.91
C ILE A 90 -9.00 5.88 -10.31
N VAL A 91 -7.85 6.49 -10.01
CA VAL A 91 -7.81 7.78 -9.31
C VAL A 91 -8.62 8.87 -10.05
N PRO A 92 -8.48 9.06 -11.38
CA PRO A 92 -9.26 10.09 -12.09
C PRO A 92 -10.76 9.76 -12.20
N ILE A 93 -11.14 8.50 -12.03
CA ILE A 93 -12.55 8.08 -12.02
C ILE A 93 -13.21 8.44 -10.70
N VAL A 94 -12.49 8.22 -9.61
CA VAL A 94 -13.00 8.34 -8.24
C VAL A 94 -12.84 9.75 -7.71
N ILE A 95 -11.66 10.34 -7.86
CA ILE A 95 -11.31 11.64 -7.30
C ILE A 95 -11.58 12.72 -8.35
N ARG A 96 -12.74 13.39 -8.23
CA ARG A 96 -13.19 14.41 -9.19
C ARG A 96 -13.27 15.81 -8.59
N THR A 97 -13.49 15.88 -7.28
CA THR A 97 -13.71 17.14 -6.57
C THR A 97 -12.67 17.38 -5.49
N LYS A 98 -12.54 18.62 -5.02
CA LYS A 98 -11.71 18.93 -3.85
C LYS A 98 -12.14 18.15 -2.60
N LYS A 99 -13.44 17.93 -2.44
CA LYS A 99 -13.99 17.16 -1.33
C LYS A 99 -13.53 15.69 -1.35
N ASP A 100 -13.38 15.10 -2.53
CA ASP A 100 -12.88 13.73 -2.66
C ASP A 100 -11.41 13.63 -2.23
N ILE A 101 -10.60 14.66 -2.56
CA ILE A 101 -9.20 14.76 -2.10
C ILE A 101 -9.15 14.93 -0.58
N GLU A 102 -9.99 15.81 -0.02
CA GLU A 102 -10.08 15.99 1.44
C GLU A 102 -10.48 14.70 2.13
N LEU A 103 -11.45 13.97 1.59
CA LEU A 103 -11.85 12.66 2.11
C LEU A 103 -10.71 11.65 2.05
N LEU A 104 -9.97 11.58 0.94
CA LEU A 104 -8.78 10.71 0.81
C LEU A 104 -7.75 11.03 1.89
N LEU A 105 -7.46 12.31 2.13
CA LEU A 105 -6.50 12.75 3.14
C LEU A 105 -6.98 12.43 4.56
N ILE A 106 -8.27 12.58 4.84
CA ILE A 106 -8.86 12.20 6.13
C ILE A 106 -8.72 10.69 6.37
N VAL A 107 -9.09 9.87 5.37
CA VAL A 107 -8.96 8.40 5.45
C VAL A 107 -7.51 8.01 5.67
N TRP A 108 -6.58 8.62 4.92
CA TRP A 108 -5.15 8.40 5.12
C TRP A 108 -4.69 8.75 6.53
N SER A 109 -5.07 9.93 7.03
CA SER A 109 -4.72 10.37 8.40
C SER A 109 -5.20 9.40 9.46
N VAL A 110 -6.41 8.86 9.32
CA VAL A 110 -6.95 7.84 10.24
C VAL A 110 -6.08 6.57 10.23
N PHE A 111 -5.68 6.10 9.05
CA PHE A 111 -4.78 4.94 8.95
C PHE A 111 -3.41 5.22 9.58
N VAL A 112 -2.82 6.39 9.33
CA VAL A 112 -1.53 6.80 9.92
C VAL A 112 -1.63 6.82 11.45
N ILE A 113 -2.70 7.35 12.02
CA ILE A 113 -2.92 7.34 13.47
C ILE A 113 -2.96 5.90 14.01
N ILE A 114 -3.73 5.01 13.38
CA ILE A 114 -3.81 3.60 13.78
C ILE A 114 -2.43 2.93 13.74
N PHE A 115 -1.67 3.16 12.68
CA PHE A 115 -0.31 2.58 12.55
C PHE A 115 0.67 3.17 13.54
N THR A 116 0.54 4.46 13.85
CA THR A 116 1.36 5.13 14.86
C THR A 116 1.10 4.56 16.25
N ILE A 117 -0.16 4.34 16.61
CA ILE A 117 -0.55 3.69 17.88
C ILE A 117 0.10 2.30 17.95
N LYS A 118 0.03 1.50 16.88
CA LYS A 118 0.69 0.19 16.85
C LYS A 118 2.21 0.27 16.95
N GLY A 119 2.83 1.24 16.27
CA GLY A 119 4.28 1.47 16.38
C GLY A 119 4.71 1.80 17.81
N TYR A 120 3.95 2.64 18.50
CA TYR A 120 4.15 2.93 19.92
C TYR A 120 3.94 1.71 20.80
N TRP A 121 2.93 0.90 20.50
CA TRP A 121 2.69 -0.36 21.21
C TRP A 121 3.90 -1.31 21.08
N GLN A 122 4.42 -1.50 19.87
CA GLN A 122 5.63 -2.30 19.64
C GLN A 122 6.83 -1.78 20.43
N LYS A 123 6.97 -0.45 20.54
CA LYS A 123 8.06 0.17 21.30
C LYS A 123 7.93 -0.06 22.82
N SER A 124 6.72 -0.01 23.36
CA SER A 124 6.47 -0.06 24.82
C SER A 124 6.29 -1.48 25.36
N HIS A 125 5.69 -2.38 24.57
CA HIS A 125 5.34 -3.76 25.00
C HIS A 125 6.14 -4.83 24.26
N GLY A 126 6.99 -4.44 23.28
CA GLY A 126 7.71 -5.38 22.43
C GLY A 126 6.88 -5.87 21.23
N PHE A 127 7.48 -6.81 20.51
CA PHE A 127 6.88 -7.38 19.31
C PHE A 127 5.86 -8.49 19.66
N SER A 128 4.76 -8.52 18.93
CA SER A 128 3.79 -9.62 19.01
C SER A 128 4.39 -10.92 18.45
N SER A 129 3.77 -12.07 18.74
CA SER A 129 4.23 -13.38 18.22
C SER A 129 4.32 -13.39 16.68
N LYS A 130 3.42 -12.69 15.99
CA LYS A 130 3.44 -12.56 14.51
C LYS A 130 4.54 -11.60 14.03
N ASP A 131 4.85 -10.56 14.79
CA ASP A 131 5.97 -9.68 14.49
C ASP A 131 7.29 -10.42 14.62
N LEU A 132 7.43 -11.24 15.67
CA LEU A 132 8.59 -12.11 15.88
C LEU A 132 8.72 -13.17 14.78
N TYR A 133 7.62 -13.78 14.38
CA TYR A 133 7.60 -14.70 13.24
C TYR A 133 8.08 -14.02 11.94
N PHE A 134 7.58 -12.82 11.65
CA PHE A 134 8.03 -12.02 10.50
C PHE A 134 9.54 -11.72 10.58
N LEU A 135 10.02 -11.29 11.73
CA LEU A 135 11.42 -10.94 11.91
C LEU A 135 12.34 -12.15 11.71
N PHE A 136 12.06 -13.27 12.37
CA PHE A 136 12.99 -14.40 12.42
C PHE A 136 12.73 -15.48 11.38
N SER A 137 11.47 -15.70 10.98
CA SER A 137 11.14 -16.78 10.04
C SER A 137 11.00 -16.28 8.60
N MET A 138 10.62 -15.01 8.39
CA MET A 138 10.47 -14.41 7.06
C MET A 138 11.62 -13.50 6.65
N GLY A 139 12.70 -13.45 7.45
CA GLY A 139 13.91 -12.70 7.12
C GLY A 139 13.84 -11.20 7.37
N GLY A 140 12.77 -10.70 8.01
CA GLY A 140 12.61 -9.28 8.35
C GLY A 140 13.70 -8.73 9.28
N ALA A 141 14.37 -9.59 10.05
CA ALA A 141 15.45 -9.18 10.95
C ALA A 141 16.59 -8.45 10.22
N ARG A 142 16.88 -8.80 8.96
CA ARG A 142 17.96 -8.18 8.17
C ARG A 142 17.80 -6.67 7.99
N THR A 143 16.55 -6.20 7.91
CA THR A 143 16.23 -4.79 7.63
C THR A 143 15.77 -4.03 8.86
N HIS A 144 15.27 -4.75 9.89
CA HIS A 144 14.70 -4.13 11.08
C HIS A 144 15.59 -4.17 12.30
N ILE A 145 16.52 -5.14 12.37
CA ILE A 145 17.52 -5.21 13.45
C ILE A 145 18.86 -4.78 12.86
N ILE A 146 19.28 -3.56 13.19
CA ILE A 146 20.52 -2.96 12.71
C ILE A 146 21.45 -2.70 13.89
N TRP A 147 22.73 -2.48 13.62
CA TRP A 147 23.75 -2.23 14.67
C TRP A 147 23.41 -1.03 15.59
N SER A 148 22.67 -0.02 15.06
CA SER A 148 22.23 1.16 15.81
C SER A 148 20.93 0.96 16.59
N GLY A 149 20.28 -0.21 16.51
CA GLY A 149 19.05 -0.50 17.23
C GLY A 149 17.98 -1.19 16.40
N ILE A 150 16.77 -1.20 16.94
CA ILE A 150 15.59 -1.82 16.32
C ILE A 150 14.78 -0.76 15.60
N ARG A 151 14.46 -1.00 14.33
CA ARG A 151 13.50 -0.20 13.56
C ARG A 151 12.11 -0.76 13.74
N TYR A 152 11.23 0.01 14.38
CA TYR A 152 9.82 -0.36 14.52
C TYR A 152 9.11 -0.17 13.17
N PHE A 153 8.28 -1.12 12.78
CA PHE A 153 7.67 -1.18 11.45
C PHE A 153 6.14 -1.21 11.49
N SER A 154 5.54 -1.18 12.70
CA SER A 154 4.09 -1.17 12.88
C SER A 154 3.39 -2.32 12.13
N CYS A 155 2.50 -2.00 11.20
CA CYS A 155 1.82 -2.97 10.32
C CYS A 155 2.59 -3.25 9.02
N PHE A 156 3.63 -2.49 8.70
CA PHE A 156 4.33 -2.59 7.43
C PHE A 156 5.38 -3.70 7.43
N THR A 157 5.68 -4.20 6.24
CA THR A 157 6.79 -5.13 6.03
C THR A 157 8.14 -4.44 5.98
N ASP A 158 8.16 -3.10 5.90
CA ASP A 158 9.36 -2.27 5.87
C ASP A 158 9.17 -1.01 6.71
N ALA A 159 10.14 -0.70 7.57
CA ALA A 159 10.14 0.48 8.42
C ALA A 159 10.27 1.79 7.61
N ALA A 160 10.93 1.77 6.44
CA ALA A 160 11.00 2.93 5.56
C ALA A 160 9.61 3.31 5.02
N ASN A 161 8.81 2.32 4.62
CA ASN A 161 7.43 2.55 4.19
C ASN A 161 6.58 3.14 5.30
N TYR A 162 6.74 2.69 6.55
CA TYR A 162 6.08 3.30 7.69
C TYR A 162 6.48 4.77 7.86
N GLY A 163 7.78 5.07 7.79
CA GLY A 163 8.31 6.43 7.88
C GLY A 163 7.74 7.37 6.81
N VAL A 164 7.66 6.91 5.56
CA VAL A 164 7.07 7.67 4.44
C VAL A 164 5.63 8.05 4.74
N HIS A 165 4.80 7.10 5.19
CA HIS A 165 3.39 7.39 5.51
C HIS A 165 3.20 8.33 6.70
N CYS A 166 4.15 8.39 7.63
CA CYS A 166 4.11 9.34 8.72
C CYS A 166 4.59 10.76 8.33
N ALA A 167 5.41 10.86 7.26
CA ALA A 167 6.00 12.12 6.82
C ALA A 167 5.13 12.88 5.80
N MET A 168 4.16 12.23 5.18
CA MET A 168 3.21 12.81 4.21
C MET A 168 1.98 13.39 4.90
#